data_21fe52fc1851e0e557a6e7b8af5d5ed6
#
_entry.id   21fe52fc1851e0e557a6e7b8af5d5ed6
#
_cell.length_a   1.000
_cell.length_b   1.000
_cell.length_c   1.000
_cell.angle_alpha   90.00
_cell.angle_beta   90.00
_cell.angle_gamma   90.00
#
_symmetry.space_group_name_H-M   'P 1'
#
loop_
_entity.id
_entity.type
_entity.pdbx_description
1 polymer ?
#
loop_
_entity_poly.entity_id
_entity_poly.type
_entity_poly.pdbx_seq_one_letter_code
_entity_poly.pdbx_strand_id
1 'polypeptide(L)'
;MLTSMGMDTSRVGFLGWSMGGYGALLLGARLGPARTAGICAISPALFTSFTGSTPGAFDSYDDYVQHSVLGLPALNSIPLRVDCGTSDRFYFATRQFVNQLHQPPAGSFSPGGHDASYWREQLPGELAWMAS
;
A
#
# COMPACT_ATOMS: atom_id res chain seq x y z
N MET A 1 -2.68 -25.37 1.78
CA MET A 1 -3.21 -25.34 3.16
C MET A 1 -4.51 -24.54 3.27
N LEU A 2 -4.57 -23.29 2.81
CA LEU A 2 -5.80 -22.47 2.90
C LEU A 2 -6.97 -23.09 2.11
N THR A 3 -6.71 -23.59 0.91
CA THR A 3 -7.72 -24.27 0.09
C THR A 3 -8.28 -25.52 0.77
N SER A 4 -7.43 -26.29 1.46
CA SER A 4 -7.86 -27.46 2.23
C SER A 4 -8.71 -27.10 3.46
N MET A 5 -8.68 -25.83 3.89
CA MET A 5 -9.54 -25.29 4.95
C MET A 5 -10.86 -24.71 4.42
N GLY A 6 -11.16 -24.88 3.12
CA GLY A 6 -12.39 -24.39 2.49
C GLY A 6 -12.33 -22.89 2.11
N MET A 7 -11.16 -22.26 2.10
CA MET A 7 -10.99 -20.87 1.72
C MET A 7 -10.85 -20.74 0.20
N ASP A 8 -11.48 -19.72 -0.37
CA ASP A 8 -11.25 -19.34 -1.77
C ASP A 8 -9.89 -18.63 -1.88
N THR A 9 -8.96 -19.25 -2.59
CA THR A 9 -7.62 -18.71 -2.84
C THR A 9 -7.44 -18.22 -4.28
N SER A 10 -8.51 -18.15 -5.06
CA SER A 10 -8.45 -17.64 -6.44
C SER A 10 -8.09 -16.15 -6.47
N ARG A 11 -8.55 -15.38 -5.50
CA ARG A 11 -8.23 -13.97 -5.32
C ARG A 11 -7.89 -13.68 -3.87
N VAL A 12 -6.89 -12.82 -3.65
CA VAL A 12 -6.43 -12.45 -2.31
C VAL A 12 -6.39 -10.93 -2.16
N GLY A 13 -6.64 -10.46 -0.94
CA GLY A 13 -6.46 -9.06 -0.57
C GLY A 13 -5.17 -8.88 0.22
N PHE A 14 -4.58 -7.69 0.11
CA PHE A 14 -3.39 -7.31 0.85
C PHE A 14 -3.71 -6.10 1.73
N LEU A 15 -3.34 -6.17 3.00
CA LEU A 15 -3.46 -5.06 3.94
C LEU A 15 -2.16 -4.94 4.72
N GLY A 16 -1.64 -3.72 4.85
CA GLY A 16 -0.44 -3.49 5.62
C GLY A 16 -0.18 -2.02 5.89
N TRP A 17 0.60 -1.75 6.93
CA TRP A 17 1.04 -0.40 7.30
C TRP A 17 2.56 -0.28 7.24
N SER A 18 3.05 0.93 7.01
CA SER A 18 4.48 1.26 6.91
C SER A 18 5.16 0.41 5.82
N MET A 19 6.22 -0.33 6.14
CA MET A 19 6.84 -1.30 5.22
C MET A 19 5.84 -2.36 4.72
N GLY A 20 4.91 -2.79 5.57
CA GLY A 20 3.84 -3.70 5.17
C GLY A 20 2.88 -3.07 4.15
N GLY A 21 2.62 -1.77 4.24
CA GLY A 21 1.86 -1.03 3.23
C GLY A 21 2.58 -0.97 1.88
N TYR A 22 3.88 -0.71 1.89
CA TYR A 22 4.73 -0.81 0.71
C TYR A 22 4.69 -2.22 0.10
N GLY A 23 4.87 -3.25 0.96
CA GLY A 23 4.82 -4.64 0.54
C GLY A 23 3.46 -5.04 -0.05
N ALA A 24 2.36 -4.58 0.55
CA ALA A 24 1.02 -4.82 0.05
C ALA A 24 0.83 -4.27 -1.39
N LEU A 25 1.30 -3.06 -1.65
CA LEU A 25 1.27 -2.46 -2.99
C LEU A 25 2.11 -3.26 -3.99
N LEU A 26 3.34 -3.59 -3.62
CA LEU A 26 4.26 -4.31 -4.50
C LEU A 26 3.78 -5.73 -4.81
N LEU A 27 3.42 -6.50 -3.79
CA LEU A 27 2.97 -7.88 -3.94
C LEU A 27 1.64 -7.96 -4.69
N GLY A 28 0.69 -7.07 -4.36
CA GLY A 28 -0.58 -7.01 -5.07
C GLY A 28 -0.41 -6.66 -6.54
N ALA A 29 0.47 -5.71 -6.87
CA ALA A 29 0.78 -5.36 -8.25
C ALA A 29 1.43 -6.52 -9.01
N ARG A 30 2.37 -7.23 -8.37
CA ARG A 30 3.06 -8.39 -8.98
C ARG A 30 2.13 -9.58 -9.18
N LEU A 31 1.23 -9.83 -8.24
CA LEU A 31 0.22 -10.87 -8.38
C LEU A 31 -0.78 -10.54 -9.50
N GLY A 32 -1.03 -9.27 -9.73
CA GLY A 32 -1.83 -8.74 -10.82
C GLY A 32 -3.33 -8.62 -10.52
N PRO A 33 -4.05 -7.85 -11.35
CA PRO A 33 -5.46 -7.52 -11.09
C PRO A 33 -6.41 -8.73 -11.16
N ALA A 34 -6.04 -9.79 -11.90
CA ALA A 34 -6.87 -10.99 -11.98
C ALA A 34 -6.95 -11.76 -10.66
N ARG A 35 -5.89 -11.70 -9.85
CA ARG A 35 -5.78 -12.44 -8.60
C ARG A 35 -5.76 -11.57 -7.34
N THR A 36 -5.61 -10.27 -7.47
CA THR A 36 -5.63 -9.34 -6.35
C THR A 36 -7.03 -8.75 -6.19
N ALA A 37 -7.70 -9.10 -5.09
CA ALA A 37 -9.05 -8.62 -4.80
C ALA A 37 -9.07 -7.14 -4.40
N GLY A 38 -8.04 -6.69 -3.71
CA GLY A 38 -7.86 -5.30 -3.28
C GLY A 38 -6.58 -5.14 -2.47
N ILE A 39 -6.12 -3.89 -2.37
CA ILE A 39 -4.95 -3.53 -1.58
C ILE A 39 -5.33 -2.37 -0.66
N CYS A 40 -5.07 -2.53 0.63
CA CYS A 40 -5.21 -1.49 1.64
C CYS A 40 -3.82 -1.14 2.17
N ALA A 41 -3.32 0.03 1.82
CA ALA A 41 -2.00 0.51 2.23
C ALA A 41 -2.15 1.68 3.22
N ILE A 42 -1.71 1.46 4.44
CA ILE A 42 -1.82 2.43 5.53
C ILE A 42 -0.44 3.01 5.81
N SER A 43 -0.31 4.33 5.76
CA SER A 43 0.99 5.00 5.99
C SER A 43 2.14 4.28 5.25
N PRO A 44 1.99 3.96 3.95
CA PRO A 44 2.98 3.13 3.27
C PRO A 44 4.35 3.81 3.24
N ALA A 45 5.40 3.06 3.54
CA ALA A 45 6.77 3.57 3.56
C ALA A 45 7.29 3.82 2.13
N LEU A 46 6.74 4.83 1.47
CA LEU A 46 7.07 5.20 0.10
C LEU A 46 8.22 6.20 0.05
N PHE A 47 9.05 6.05 -0.98
CA PHE A 47 10.18 6.94 -1.25
C PHE A 47 10.10 7.44 -2.69
N THR A 48 10.35 8.71 -2.89
CA THR A 48 10.34 9.36 -4.21
C THR A 48 11.67 9.26 -4.94
N SER A 49 12.73 8.86 -4.22
CA SER A 49 14.08 8.67 -4.77
C SER A 49 14.87 7.68 -3.92
N PHE A 50 15.89 7.06 -4.52
CA PHE A 50 16.81 6.19 -3.79
C PHE A 50 17.58 6.93 -2.69
N THR A 51 18.08 8.12 -2.99
CA THR A 51 18.84 8.93 -2.03
C THR A 51 17.99 9.45 -0.87
N GLY A 52 16.67 9.56 -1.09
CA GLY A 52 15.71 9.93 -0.04
C GLY A 52 15.15 8.74 0.73
N SER A 53 15.54 7.52 0.38
CA SER A 53 15.08 6.33 1.12
C SER A 53 15.79 6.20 2.47
N THR A 54 15.14 5.48 3.38
CA THR A 54 15.76 5.15 4.67
C THR A 54 17.04 4.33 4.42
N PRO A 55 18.17 4.65 5.06
CA PRO A 55 19.39 3.87 4.94
C PRO A 55 19.13 2.38 5.23
N GLY A 56 19.56 1.51 4.32
CA GLY A 56 19.36 0.06 4.42
C GLY A 56 17.97 -0.42 3.95
N ALA A 57 17.10 0.46 3.45
CA ALA A 57 15.82 0.05 2.88
C ALA A 57 15.97 -0.73 1.56
N PHE A 58 17.02 -0.44 0.81
CA PHE A 58 17.36 -1.10 -0.45
C PHE A 58 18.87 -1.36 -0.50
N ASP A 59 19.25 -2.49 -1.08
CA ASP A 59 20.66 -2.89 -1.18
C ASP A 59 21.43 -2.06 -2.22
N SER A 60 20.74 -1.53 -3.25
CA SER A 60 21.33 -0.75 -4.33
C SER A 60 20.29 0.12 -5.03
N TYR A 61 20.76 0.99 -5.93
CA TYR A 61 19.87 1.76 -6.81
C TYR A 61 19.02 0.84 -7.70
N ASP A 62 19.61 -0.23 -8.24
CA ASP A 62 18.89 -1.20 -9.06
C ASP A 62 17.81 -1.92 -8.24
N ASP A 63 18.09 -2.26 -7.00
CA ASP A 63 17.13 -2.85 -6.08
C ASP A 63 15.96 -1.88 -5.82
N TYR A 64 16.24 -0.60 -5.59
CA TYR A 64 15.21 0.42 -5.46
C TYR A 64 14.33 0.52 -6.72
N VAL A 65 14.91 0.54 -7.91
CA VAL A 65 14.17 0.64 -9.17
C VAL A 65 13.29 -0.60 -9.40
N GLN A 66 13.85 -1.79 -9.16
CA GLN A 66 13.12 -3.05 -9.34
C GLN A 66 11.94 -3.22 -8.39
N HIS A 67 11.99 -2.60 -7.22
CA HIS A 67 10.96 -2.70 -6.19
C HIS A 67 10.13 -1.43 -6.03
N SER A 68 10.31 -0.42 -6.88
CA SER A 68 9.49 0.79 -6.82
C SER A 68 8.04 0.50 -7.18
N VAL A 69 7.12 1.04 -6.38
CA VAL A 69 5.67 0.96 -6.65
C VAL A 69 5.14 2.17 -7.40
N LEU A 70 5.95 3.23 -7.50
CA LEU A 70 5.57 4.43 -8.22
C LEU A 70 5.45 4.14 -9.72
N GLY A 71 4.29 4.49 -10.29
CA GLY A 71 4.07 4.32 -11.72
C GLY A 71 3.80 2.89 -12.21
N LEU A 72 3.56 1.93 -11.30
CA LEU A 72 3.22 0.56 -11.70
C LEU A 72 1.80 0.51 -12.32
N PRO A 73 1.67 0.15 -13.62
CA PRO A 73 0.38 0.18 -14.32
C PRO A 73 -0.67 -0.72 -13.69
N ALA A 74 -0.28 -1.88 -13.14
CA ALA A 74 -1.20 -2.83 -12.52
C ALA A 74 -2.03 -2.22 -11.39
N LEU A 75 -1.48 -1.24 -10.66
CA LEU A 75 -2.18 -0.56 -9.56
C LEU A 75 -3.38 0.27 -10.04
N ASN A 76 -3.45 0.63 -11.31
CA ASN A 76 -4.62 1.31 -11.89
C ASN A 76 -5.79 0.37 -12.18
N SER A 77 -5.60 -0.94 -12.07
CA SER A 77 -6.60 -1.97 -12.36
C SER A 77 -6.98 -2.82 -11.14
N ILE A 78 -6.48 -2.46 -9.96
CA ILE A 78 -6.74 -3.14 -8.70
C ILE A 78 -7.46 -2.18 -7.77
N PRO A 79 -8.53 -2.60 -7.05
CA PRO A 79 -9.13 -1.76 -6.02
C PRO A 79 -8.10 -1.38 -4.96
N LEU A 80 -7.95 -0.07 -4.73
CA LEU A 80 -6.99 0.47 -3.76
C LEU A 80 -7.69 1.28 -2.69
N ARG A 81 -7.21 1.13 -1.45
CA ARG A 81 -7.45 2.04 -0.36
C ARG A 81 -6.11 2.50 0.20
N VAL A 82 -5.98 3.81 0.39
CA VAL A 82 -4.76 4.42 0.95
C VAL A 82 -5.17 5.37 2.06
N ASP A 83 -4.68 5.11 3.26
CA ASP A 83 -4.83 6.00 4.41
C ASP A 83 -3.47 6.46 4.89
N CYS A 84 -3.31 7.76 5.18
CA CYS A 84 -2.05 8.31 5.68
C CYS A 84 -2.31 9.54 6.54
N GLY A 85 -1.60 9.64 7.65
CA GLY A 85 -1.65 10.81 8.52
C GLY A 85 -1.03 12.05 7.87
N THR A 86 -1.61 13.22 8.09
CA THR A 86 -1.10 14.48 7.52
C THR A 86 0.22 14.93 8.16
N SER A 87 0.56 14.39 9.34
CA SER A 87 1.85 14.60 10.02
C SER A 87 2.80 13.41 9.88
N ASP A 88 2.46 12.43 9.05
CA ASP A 88 3.31 11.28 8.75
C ASP A 88 4.51 11.71 7.89
N ARG A 89 5.69 11.17 8.19
CA ARG A 89 6.90 11.44 7.40
C ARG A 89 6.80 10.98 5.94
N PHE A 90 5.92 10.02 5.65
CA PHE A 90 5.67 9.53 4.28
C PHE A 90 4.49 10.24 3.60
N TYR A 91 3.91 11.25 4.22
CA TYR A 91 2.73 11.96 3.69
C TYR A 91 2.94 12.47 2.26
N PHE A 92 4.04 13.19 2.02
CA PHE A 92 4.29 13.76 0.70
C PHE A 92 4.52 12.70 -0.38
N ALA A 93 5.28 11.64 -0.06
CA ALA A 93 5.50 10.54 -0.98
C ALA A 93 4.20 9.79 -1.28
N THR A 94 3.36 9.58 -0.27
CA THR A 94 2.05 8.94 -0.42
C THR A 94 1.10 9.80 -1.25
N ARG A 95 1.11 11.12 -1.04
CA ARG A 95 0.35 12.07 -1.88
C ARG A 95 0.79 12.00 -3.35
N GLN A 96 2.08 11.97 -3.59
CA GLN A 96 2.62 11.86 -4.94
C GLN A 96 2.21 10.54 -5.59
N PHE A 97 2.28 9.43 -4.85
CA PHE A 97 1.80 8.13 -5.31
C PHE A 97 0.32 8.18 -5.72
N VAL A 98 -0.54 8.69 -4.85
CA VAL A 98 -1.98 8.79 -5.10
C VAL A 98 -2.28 9.68 -6.33
N ASN A 99 -1.54 10.79 -6.48
CA ASN A 99 -1.72 11.70 -7.61
C ASN A 99 -1.30 11.09 -8.96
N GLN A 100 -0.51 10.04 -8.97
CA GLN A 100 -0.11 9.32 -10.20
C GLN A 100 -1.12 8.25 -10.62
N LEU A 101 -2.07 7.89 -9.76
CA LEU A 101 -3.12 6.92 -10.09
C LEU A 101 -4.13 7.54 -11.06
N HIS A 102 -4.65 6.73 -11.98
CA HIS A 102 -5.67 7.17 -12.95
C HIS A 102 -7.01 7.52 -12.28
N GLN A 103 -7.31 6.85 -11.16
CA GLN A 103 -8.50 7.10 -10.36
C GLN A 103 -8.11 7.30 -8.89
N PRO A 104 -8.76 8.21 -8.16
CA PRO A 104 -8.52 8.35 -6.74
C PRO A 104 -8.82 7.03 -6.01
N PRO A 105 -7.92 6.56 -5.14
CA PRO A 105 -8.20 5.38 -4.31
C PRO A 105 -9.23 5.72 -3.22
N ALA A 106 -9.83 4.70 -2.62
CA ALA A 106 -10.54 4.86 -1.36
C ALA A 106 -9.56 5.26 -0.25
N GLY A 107 -10.10 5.62 0.92
CA GLY A 107 -9.28 6.08 2.06
C GLY A 107 -9.13 7.59 2.09
N SER A 108 -8.29 8.07 2.99
CA SER A 108 -8.15 9.50 3.24
C SER A 108 -6.80 9.89 3.83
N PHE A 109 -6.48 11.17 3.66
CA PHE A 109 -5.44 11.83 4.41
C PHE A 109 -6.10 12.59 5.57
N SER A 110 -5.81 12.19 6.80
CA SER A 110 -6.44 12.72 8.01
C SER A 110 -5.41 13.05 9.08
N PRO A 111 -5.76 13.86 10.11
CA PRO A 111 -4.81 14.20 11.16
C PRO A 111 -4.25 12.96 11.84
N GLY A 112 -2.93 12.91 11.99
CA GLY A 112 -2.21 11.81 12.64
C GLY A 112 -0.78 11.68 12.13
N GLY A 113 0.03 10.94 12.86
CA GLY A 113 1.42 10.67 12.56
C GLY A 113 1.67 9.26 12.07
N HIS A 114 2.95 8.88 12.02
CA HIS A 114 3.39 7.52 11.67
C HIS A 114 3.45 6.66 12.93
N ASP A 115 2.31 6.28 13.47
CA ASP A 115 2.24 5.61 14.76
C ASP A 115 1.01 4.68 14.90
N ALA A 116 1.09 3.80 15.89
CA ALA A 116 0.06 2.81 16.16
C ALA A 116 -1.30 3.41 16.55
N SER A 117 -1.34 4.62 17.09
CA SER A 117 -2.60 5.28 17.43
C SER A 117 -3.39 5.58 16.17
N TYR A 118 -2.74 6.19 15.18
CA TYR A 118 -3.35 6.46 13.88
C TYR A 118 -3.81 5.16 13.19
N TRP A 119 -2.96 4.14 13.16
CA TRP A 119 -3.29 2.86 12.50
C TRP A 119 -4.48 2.16 13.14
N ARG A 120 -4.57 2.14 14.47
CA ARG A 120 -5.71 1.57 15.19
C ARG A 120 -7.01 2.30 14.92
N GLU A 121 -6.94 3.62 14.79
CA GLU A 121 -8.11 4.45 14.47
C GLU A 121 -8.66 4.14 13.07
N GLN A 122 -7.78 3.93 12.08
CA GLN A 122 -8.18 3.66 10.71
C GLN A 122 -8.64 2.21 10.48
N LEU A 123 -8.12 1.26 11.26
CA LEU A 123 -8.28 -0.18 11.02
C LEU A 123 -9.73 -0.65 10.86
N PRO A 124 -10.73 -0.20 11.66
CA PRO A 124 -12.11 -0.64 11.44
C PRO A 124 -12.66 -0.31 10.06
N GLY A 125 -12.38 0.90 9.56
CA GLY A 125 -12.78 1.31 8.21
C GLY A 125 -12.06 0.54 7.10
N GLU A 126 -10.82 0.20 7.34
CA GLU A 126 -9.99 -0.57 6.41
C GLU A 126 -10.48 -2.01 6.29
N LEU A 127 -10.75 -2.66 7.42
CA LEU A 127 -11.31 -4.02 7.43
C LEU A 127 -12.71 -4.06 6.80
N ALA A 128 -13.55 -3.08 7.07
CA ALA A 128 -14.87 -2.98 6.45
C ALA A 128 -14.77 -2.83 4.93
N TRP A 129 -13.83 -2.01 4.45
CA TRP A 129 -13.58 -1.84 3.02
C TRP A 129 -13.05 -3.13 2.37
N MET A 130 -12.11 -3.83 3.03
CA MET A 130 -11.58 -5.11 2.54
C MET A 130 -12.65 -6.19 2.45
N ALA A 131 -13.67 -6.14 3.32
CA ALA A 131 -14.77 -7.10 3.36
C ALA A 131 -15.91 -6.77 2.38
N SER A 132 -15.89 -5.59 1.80
CA SER A 132 -16.91 -5.18 0.81
C SER A 132 -16.56 -5.69 -0.58
#